data_785400b17b559e16681fd106e579ec4f
#
_entry.id   785400b17b559e16681fd106e579ec4f
#
_cell.length_a   1.000
_cell.length_b   1.000
_cell.length_c   1.000
_cell.angle_alpha   90.00
_cell.angle_beta   90.00
_cell.angle_gamma   90.00
#
_symmetry.space_group_name_H-M   'P 1'
#
loop_
_entity.id
_entity.type
_entity.pdbx_description
1 polymer ?
#
loop_
_entity_poly.entity_id
_entity_poly.type
_entity_poly.pdbx_seq_one_letter_code
_entity_poly.pdbx_strand_id
1 'polypeptide(L)'
;MRAADVNGDGYLDLTTGWEEGGIIRVTINPGPAKVKGKWPAVTVGKVASPEDAVFVDLDGDGRQDVVSSCEGGNRTVFVHWAPSGKSNYLEEAAWKTVAFPATVKKQSWMYAVPMDVDGVNGPDLVMGSKGRNGSVGWLRAPKDPRLVSDWTFHRLYDAGWIMTIDAHDVDGDGDADLVVSDRFGKSAGVKWLENPGVEGVGEGRTWKEHPIGSKGKEVMFLQVADLDADGLEDVICTNRNGEMEWFRRLEAGGLKWETHAFRLPFGLPHGKSLAVGDINLDGKVDVVSTNRGQEPARCVAWQTWSDSPGDKNWVSTDIGGTTGAKFDLIELVDLDGDGDLDVITCEEVANLGVFWYENPLR
;
A
#
# COMPACT_ATOMS: atom_id res chain seq x y z
N MET A 1 2.36 -0.55 7.01
CA MET A 1 2.63 -1.97 7.29
C MET A 1 2.57 -2.73 5.99
N ARG A 2 3.52 -3.67 5.74
CA ARG A 2 3.56 -4.54 4.56
C ARG A 2 3.99 -5.94 4.97
N ALA A 3 3.53 -6.94 4.22
CA ALA A 3 3.81 -8.35 4.48
C ALA A 3 4.67 -8.98 3.37
N ALA A 4 5.63 -9.81 3.75
CA ALA A 4 6.39 -10.70 2.88
C ALA A 4 7.07 -11.81 3.70
N ASP A 5 7.33 -12.95 3.09
CA ASP A 5 8.15 -14.01 3.70
C ASP A 5 9.65 -13.67 3.57
N VAL A 6 10.21 -12.98 4.58
CA VAL A 6 11.59 -12.48 4.52
C VAL A 6 12.62 -13.55 4.89
N ASN A 7 12.19 -14.57 5.61
CA ASN A 7 13.10 -15.62 6.09
C ASN A 7 13.01 -16.91 5.25
N GLY A 8 12.00 -17.04 4.35
CA GLY A 8 11.78 -18.17 3.47
C GLY A 8 11.23 -19.40 4.19
N ASP A 9 10.44 -19.21 5.26
CA ASP A 9 9.82 -20.30 6.03
C ASP A 9 8.37 -20.58 5.59
N GLY A 10 7.83 -19.79 4.66
CA GLY A 10 6.49 -19.93 4.10
C GLY A 10 5.41 -19.13 4.84
N TYR A 11 5.77 -18.40 5.90
CA TYR A 11 4.84 -17.52 6.63
C TYR A 11 5.17 -16.06 6.36
N LEU A 12 4.13 -15.21 6.27
CA LEU A 12 4.31 -13.80 6.01
C LEU A 12 4.77 -13.06 7.27
N ASP A 13 5.91 -12.38 7.14
CA ASP A 13 6.49 -11.47 8.12
C ASP A 13 6.00 -10.05 7.85
N LEU A 14 6.15 -9.14 8.81
CA LEU A 14 5.66 -7.77 8.71
C LEU A 14 6.79 -6.75 8.80
N THR A 15 6.75 -5.71 7.93
CA THR A 15 7.51 -4.47 8.16
C THR A 15 6.58 -3.32 8.49
N THR A 16 7.03 -2.46 9.43
CA THR A 16 6.25 -1.32 9.91
C THR A 16 7.11 -0.09 10.11
N GLY A 17 6.61 1.08 9.65
CA GLY A 17 7.10 2.40 10.04
C GLY A 17 6.38 2.88 11.31
N TRP A 18 7.13 3.35 12.29
CA TRP A 18 6.60 3.95 13.53
C TRP A 18 6.92 5.45 13.52
N GLU A 19 5.98 6.24 13.05
CA GLU A 19 6.19 7.65 12.75
C GLU A 19 6.70 8.44 13.96
N GLU A 20 5.98 8.39 15.10
CA GLU A 20 6.38 9.09 16.32
C GLU A 20 7.64 8.49 16.97
N GLY A 21 7.81 7.16 16.86
CA GLY A 21 8.97 6.46 17.38
C GLY A 21 10.23 6.67 16.57
N GLY A 22 10.10 7.10 15.31
CA GLY A 22 11.24 7.30 14.39
C GLY A 22 12.02 6.03 14.11
N ILE A 23 11.32 4.88 13.97
CA ILE A 23 11.92 3.56 13.76
C ILE A 23 11.21 2.79 12.67
N ILE A 24 11.96 1.90 12.02
CA ILE A 24 11.45 0.86 11.13
C ILE A 24 11.68 -0.49 11.80
N ARG A 25 10.64 -1.33 11.82
CA ARG A 25 10.69 -2.66 12.42
C ARG A 25 10.37 -3.75 11.41
N VAL A 26 11.06 -4.86 11.54
CA VAL A 26 10.69 -6.14 10.94
C VAL A 26 10.26 -7.07 12.07
N THR A 27 9.13 -7.74 11.88
CA THR A 27 8.52 -8.65 12.84
C THR A 27 8.34 -10.00 12.18
N ILE A 28 8.95 -11.03 12.73
CA ILE A 28 8.98 -12.39 12.16
C ILE A 28 7.79 -13.19 12.67
N ASN A 29 7.02 -13.75 11.76
CA ASN A 29 5.91 -14.66 12.06
C ASN A 29 6.48 -15.97 12.64
N PRO A 30 6.11 -16.34 13.88
CA PRO A 30 6.65 -17.56 14.51
C PRO A 30 5.95 -18.85 14.03
N GLY A 31 5.07 -18.77 13.02
CA GLY A 31 4.26 -19.85 12.47
C GLY A 31 3.01 -20.18 13.30
N PRO A 32 2.07 -20.98 12.74
CA PRO A 32 0.71 -21.21 13.26
C PRO A 32 0.65 -21.57 14.73
N ALA A 33 1.54 -22.42 15.20
CA ALA A 33 1.54 -22.87 16.59
C ALA A 33 1.83 -21.76 17.63
N LYS A 34 2.39 -20.62 17.20
CA LYS A 34 2.82 -19.52 18.06
C LYS A 34 2.35 -18.16 17.62
N VAL A 35 1.60 -18.08 16.51
CA VAL A 35 1.17 -16.82 15.88
C VAL A 35 0.39 -15.93 16.84
N LYS A 36 -0.41 -16.50 17.75
CA LYS A 36 -1.16 -15.78 18.81
C LYS A 36 -0.28 -15.28 19.97
N GLY A 37 1.02 -15.59 19.94
CA GLY A 37 1.97 -15.18 20.97
C GLY A 37 2.72 -13.90 20.60
N LYS A 38 3.80 -13.62 21.33
CA LYS A 38 4.68 -12.49 21.01
C LYS A 38 5.61 -12.87 19.85
N TRP A 39 5.57 -12.10 18.77
CA TRP A 39 6.45 -12.27 17.63
C TRP A 39 7.85 -11.70 17.89
N PRO A 40 8.90 -12.39 17.44
CA PRO A 40 10.23 -11.80 17.40
C PRO A 40 10.27 -10.57 16.52
N ALA A 41 10.92 -9.51 16.94
CA ALA A 41 10.99 -8.29 16.18
C ALA A 41 12.34 -7.59 16.33
N VAL A 42 12.76 -6.89 15.28
CA VAL A 42 14.00 -6.12 15.22
C VAL A 42 13.76 -4.72 14.69
N THR A 43 14.50 -3.74 15.21
CA THR A 43 14.58 -2.40 14.62
C THR A 43 15.65 -2.42 13.52
N VAL A 44 15.23 -2.29 12.27
CA VAL A 44 16.14 -2.33 11.12
C VAL A 44 16.65 -0.94 10.72
N GLY A 45 15.99 0.12 11.19
CA GLY A 45 16.40 1.49 10.97
C GLY A 45 15.86 2.47 12.00
N LYS A 46 16.63 3.54 12.25
CA LYS A 46 16.21 4.70 13.07
C LYS A 46 16.15 5.92 12.17
N VAL A 47 14.93 6.27 11.73
CA VAL A 47 14.68 7.36 10.79
C VAL A 47 13.45 8.14 11.26
N ALA A 48 13.50 9.46 11.25
CA ALA A 48 12.39 10.27 11.73
C ALA A 48 11.23 10.33 10.73
N SER A 49 9.99 10.29 11.25
CA SER A 49 8.74 10.42 10.51
C SER A 49 8.62 9.46 9.32
N PRO A 50 8.77 8.14 9.51
CA PRO A 50 8.50 7.17 8.45
C PRO A 50 6.99 7.02 8.25
N GLU A 51 6.54 7.16 7.00
CA GLU A 51 5.15 6.98 6.56
C GLU A 51 4.90 5.58 6.02
N ASP A 52 5.86 5.03 5.27
CA ASP A 52 5.76 3.72 4.66
C ASP A 52 7.06 2.94 4.84
N ALA A 53 6.93 1.62 4.86
CA ALA A 53 8.05 0.68 4.85
C ALA A 53 7.67 -0.53 4.02
N VAL A 54 8.46 -0.88 3.01
CA VAL A 54 8.18 -1.95 2.04
C VAL A 54 9.36 -2.89 1.93
N PHE A 55 9.06 -4.19 1.79
CA PHE A 55 10.08 -5.21 1.50
C PHE A 55 10.42 -5.24 0.01
N VAL A 56 11.68 -5.45 -0.30
CA VAL A 56 12.19 -5.64 -1.67
C VAL A 56 13.59 -6.25 -1.63
N ASP A 57 13.87 -7.21 -2.50
CA ASP A 57 15.24 -7.63 -2.79
C ASP A 57 15.85 -6.63 -3.80
N LEU A 58 16.43 -5.56 -3.27
CA LEU A 58 16.83 -4.40 -4.09
C LEU A 58 18.15 -4.62 -4.82
N ASP A 59 19.01 -5.49 -4.29
CA ASP A 59 20.33 -5.77 -4.90
C ASP A 59 20.44 -7.17 -5.54
N GLY A 60 19.33 -7.92 -5.57
CA GLY A 60 19.24 -9.21 -6.23
C GLY A 60 19.98 -10.33 -5.52
N ASP A 61 20.25 -10.20 -4.23
CA ASP A 61 21.00 -11.19 -3.45
C ASP A 61 20.11 -12.28 -2.80
N GLY A 62 18.81 -12.25 -3.06
CA GLY A 62 17.81 -13.20 -2.57
C GLY A 62 17.33 -12.93 -1.14
N ARG A 63 17.63 -11.75 -0.58
CA ARG A 63 17.17 -11.32 0.74
C ARG A 63 16.34 -10.06 0.63
N GLN A 64 15.29 -10.00 1.42
CA GLN A 64 14.42 -8.83 1.46
C GLN A 64 15.05 -7.70 2.27
N ASP A 65 15.41 -6.64 1.59
CA ASP A 65 15.73 -5.34 2.21
C ASP A 65 14.44 -4.63 2.61
N VAL A 66 14.57 -3.52 3.32
CA VAL A 66 13.43 -2.64 3.61
C VAL A 66 13.70 -1.25 3.06
N VAL A 67 12.75 -0.70 2.32
CA VAL A 67 12.76 0.71 1.90
C VAL A 67 11.74 1.48 2.70
N SER A 68 12.15 2.62 3.27
CA SER A 68 11.26 3.49 4.03
C SER A 68 11.14 4.88 3.44
N SER A 69 9.91 5.37 3.35
CA SER A 69 9.56 6.72 2.91
C SER A 69 9.30 7.60 4.11
N CYS A 70 9.99 8.75 4.21
CA CYS A 70 9.90 9.63 5.36
C CYS A 70 9.44 11.04 4.99
N GLU A 71 8.60 11.64 5.85
CA GLU A 71 8.08 12.99 5.70
C GLU A 71 8.62 13.98 6.75
N GLY A 72 7.80 14.96 7.10
CA GLY A 72 8.04 15.94 8.15
C GLY A 72 9.33 16.73 7.97
N GLY A 73 10.13 16.73 8.98
CA GLY A 73 11.48 17.35 8.92
C GLY A 73 12.52 16.51 8.19
N ASN A 74 12.28 15.21 8.00
CA ASN A 74 13.23 14.29 7.37
C ASN A 74 13.18 14.34 5.84
N ARG A 75 12.02 14.09 5.23
CA ARG A 75 11.77 14.17 3.77
C ARG A 75 12.82 13.43 2.94
N THR A 76 13.09 12.18 3.31
CA THR A 76 14.16 11.36 2.74
C THR A 76 13.66 9.92 2.60
N VAL A 77 14.09 9.22 1.58
CA VAL A 77 13.90 7.78 1.42
C VAL A 77 15.17 7.06 1.81
N PHE A 78 15.03 5.97 2.55
CA PHE A 78 16.14 5.15 3.02
C PHE A 78 15.97 3.71 2.56
N VAL A 79 17.09 3.06 2.33
CA VAL A 79 17.18 1.60 2.30
C VAL A 79 17.81 1.09 3.57
N HIS A 80 17.27 0.02 4.10
CA HIS A 80 17.77 -0.76 5.23
C HIS A 80 18.20 -2.12 4.67
N TRP A 81 19.48 -2.24 4.35
CA TRP A 81 20.06 -3.43 3.73
C TRP A 81 20.01 -4.62 4.68
N ALA A 82 19.46 -5.73 4.20
CA ALA A 82 19.37 -6.97 4.95
C ALA A 82 20.76 -7.58 5.25
N PRO A 83 20.93 -8.26 6.38
CA PRO A 83 22.18 -8.92 6.70
C PRO A 83 22.46 -10.12 5.80
N SER A 84 23.75 -10.46 5.62
CA SER A 84 24.22 -11.56 4.74
C SER A 84 23.81 -12.97 5.17
N GLY A 85 23.15 -13.14 6.31
CA GLY A 85 22.69 -14.43 6.80
C GLY A 85 21.35 -14.33 7.50
N LYS A 86 20.41 -15.22 7.15
CA LYS A 86 19.05 -15.24 7.73
C LYS A 86 19.06 -15.34 9.26
N SER A 87 20.04 -16.02 9.87
CA SER A 87 20.23 -16.09 11.31
C SER A 87 20.42 -14.73 11.98
N ASN A 88 20.82 -13.71 11.22
CA ASN A 88 21.14 -12.38 11.73
C ASN A 88 19.99 -11.37 11.54
N TYR A 89 18.85 -11.80 10.97
CA TYR A 89 17.72 -10.89 10.75
C TYR A 89 17.18 -10.23 12.02
N LEU A 90 17.30 -10.89 13.16
CA LEU A 90 16.89 -10.34 14.45
C LEU A 90 18.00 -9.54 15.17
N GLU A 91 19.16 -9.34 14.53
CA GLU A 91 20.27 -8.56 15.06
C GLU A 91 20.24 -7.13 14.51
N GLU A 92 19.84 -6.13 15.28
CA GLU A 92 19.76 -4.72 14.86
C GLU A 92 21.07 -4.23 14.23
N ALA A 93 22.23 -4.58 14.82
CA ALA A 93 23.54 -4.15 14.33
C ALA A 93 23.94 -4.75 12.98
N ALA A 94 23.24 -5.80 12.51
CA ALA A 94 23.52 -6.43 11.23
C ALA A 94 22.85 -5.72 10.04
N TRP A 95 21.83 -4.92 10.29
CA TRP A 95 21.16 -4.09 9.28
C TRP A 95 21.91 -2.79 9.03
N LYS A 96 21.90 -2.33 7.78
CA LYS A 96 22.61 -1.11 7.40
C LYS A 96 21.70 -0.10 6.72
N THR A 97 21.37 0.96 7.41
CA THR A 97 20.54 2.06 6.90
C THR A 97 21.36 3.05 6.07
N VAL A 98 20.91 3.36 4.86
CA VAL A 98 21.52 4.34 3.96
C VAL A 98 20.44 5.19 3.29
N ALA A 99 20.63 6.51 3.22
CA ALA A 99 19.72 7.41 2.51
C ALA A 99 20.01 7.39 1.00
N PHE A 100 18.95 7.46 0.18
CA PHE A 100 19.12 7.78 -1.24
C PHE A 100 19.38 9.28 -1.42
N PRO A 101 20.57 9.71 -1.84
CA PRO A 101 20.92 11.13 -1.95
C PRO A 101 19.98 11.92 -2.86
N ALA A 102 19.46 11.28 -3.90
CA ALA A 102 18.48 11.88 -4.83
C ALA A 102 17.18 12.34 -4.16
N THR A 103 16.85 11.81 -2.96
CA THR A 103 15.59 12.09 -2.25
C THR A 103 15.75 13.04 -1.06
N VAL A 104 16.97 13.24 -0.58
CA VAL A 104 17.26 13.94 0.69
C VAL A 104 16.69 15.36 0.69
N LYS A 105 15.77 15.63 1.65
CA LYS A 105 15.11 16.93 1.85
C LYS A 105 14.32 17.46 0.64
N LYS A 106 13.96 16.60 -0.30
CA LYS A 106 13.28 17.03 -1.54
C LYS A 106 11.76 17.14 -1.35
N GLN A 107 11.11 16.06 -0.90
CA GLN A 107 9.66 15.96 -0.83
C GLN A 107 9.24 15.27 0.48
N SER A 108 7.99 15.42 0.88
CA SER A 108 7.38 14.60 1.94
C SER A 108 6.96 13.25 1.32
N TRP A 109 7.84 12.28 1.43
CA TRP A 109 7.66 10.96 0.81
C TRP A 109 6.66 10.15 1.61
N MET A 110 5.66 9.59 0.90
CA MET A 110 4.51 8.91 1.49
C MET A 110 4.47 7.43 1.16
N TYR A 111 4.98 7.04 -0.03
CA TYR A 111 4.74 5.74 -0.59
C TYR A 111 5.91 5.27 -1.43
N ALA A 112 6.21 3.97 -1.38
CA ALA A 112 7.18 3.34 -2.26
C ALA A 112 6.62 2.01 -2.79
N VAL A 113 6.76 1.78 -4.09
CA VAL A 113 6.38 0.54 -4.77
C VAL A 113 7.59 0.03 -5.54
N PRO A 114 8.14 -1.14 -5.19
CA PRO A 114 9.16 -1.79 -6.01
C PRO A 114 8.55 -2.22 -7.35
N MET A 115 9.17 -1.83 -8.45
CA MET A 115 8.73 -2.15 -9.81
C MET A 115 9.91 -1.98 -10.78
N ASP A 116 10.13 -2.93 -11.67
CA ASP A 116 11.10 -2.75 -12.76
C ASP A 116 10.44 -1.90 -13.86
N VAL A 117 10.78 -0.60 -13.89
CA VAL A 117 10.14 0.39 -14.77
C VAL A 117 10.73 0.39 -16.17
N ASP A 118 12.03 0.15 -16.30
CA ASP A 118 12.75 0.27 -17.59
C ASP A 118 13.38 -1.03 -18.07
N GLY A 119 13.15 -2.15 -17.38
CA GLY A 119 13.70 -3.47 -17.74
C GLY A 119 15.21 -3.59 -17.53
N VAL A 120 15.82 -2.70 -16.74
CA VAL A 120 17.29 -2.60 -16.63
C VAL A 120 17.75 -2.55 -15.18
N ASN A 121 18.66 -3.41 -14.80
CA ASN A 121 19.34 -3.46 -13.49
C ASN A 121 18.48 -3.96 -12.32
N GLY A 122 17.28 -4.50 -12.55
CA GLY A 122 16.39 -5.03 -11.51
C GLY A 122 15.39 -3.99 -10.98
N PRO A 123 14.83 -4.18 -9.79
CA PRO A 123 13.73 -3.34 -9.34
C PRO A 123 14.15 -1.88 -9.11
N ASP A 124 13.34 -0.99 -9.66
CA ASP A 124 13.30 0.42 -9.36
C ASP A 124 12.35 0.69 -8.18
N LEU A 125 12.25 1.93 -7.76
CA LEU A 125 11.30 2.35 -6.74
C LEU A 125 10.37 3.44 -7.27
N VAL A 126 9.11 3.10 -7.52
CA VAL A 126 8.08 4.10 -7.80
C VAL A 126 7.69 4.78 -6.50
N MET A 127 7.68 6.12 -6.50
CA MET A 127 7.60 6.94 -5.31
C MET A 127 6.41 7.89 -5.37
N GLY A 128 5.64 7.96 -4.28
CA GLY A 128 4.60 8.96 -4.07
C GLY A 128 4.97 9.96 -2.97
N SER A 129 4.53 11.20 -3.10
CA SER A 129 4.77 12.24 -2.11
C SER A 129 3.59 13.18 -1.93
N LYS A 130 3.69 14.10 -0.95
CA LYS A 130 2.67 15.11 -0.66
C LYS A 130 3.22 16.52 -0.57
N GLY A 131 2.30 17.49 -0.64
CA GLY A 131 2.56 18.91 -0.42
C GLY A 131 2.83 19.71 -1.69
N ARG A 132 3.34 20.94 -1.55
CA ARG A 132 3.46 21.91 -2.64
C ARG A 132 4.24 21.40 -3.87
N ASN A 133 5.21 20.54 -3.66
CA ASN A 133 6.04 19.94 -4.70
C ASN A 133 5.79 18.41 -4.80
N GLY A 134 4.63 17.95 -4.36
CA GLY A 134 4.29 16.54 -4.39
C GLY A 134 4.33 15.97 -5.81
N SER A 135 4.64 14.70 -5.92
CA SER A 135 4.72 14.01 -7.22
C SER A 135 4.54 12.50 -7.07
N VAL A 136 4.20 11.87 -8.18
CA VAL A 136 4.61 10.51 -8.48
C VAL A 136 5.86 10.57 -9.34
N GLY A 137 6.79 9.70 -9.09
CA GLY A 137 8.02 9.54 -9.86
C GLY A 137 8.71 8.24 -9.50
N TRP A 138 9.86 7.97 -10.05
CA TRP A 138 10.61 6.76 -9.75
C TRP A 138 12.10 7.01 -9.56
N LEU A 139 12.71 6.24 -8.68
CA LEU A 139 14.14 6.14 -8.51
C LEU A 139 14.65 5.01 -9.39
N ARG A 140 15.42 5.34 -10.40
CA ARG A 140 16.03 4.41 -11.33
C ARG A 140 17.20 3.69 -10.68
N ALA A 141 17.22 2.36 -10.75
CA ALA A 141 18.29 1.53 -10.23
C ALA A 141 19.57 1.64 -11.10
N PRO A 142 20.74 1.85 -10.50
CA PRO A 142 22.01 1.75 -11.20
C PRO A 142 22.43 0.27 -11.35
N LYS A 143 23.49 0.03 -12.14
CA LYS A 143 24.05 -1.32 -12.32
C LYS A 143 24.48 -1.99 -11.01
N ASP A 144 24.93 -1.21 -10.04
CA ASP A 144 25.21 -1.68 -8.67
C ASP A 144 24.25 -0.94 -7.73
N PRO A 145 23.12 -1.58 -7.33
CA PRO A 145 22.12 -0.94 -6.48
C PRO A 145 22.63 -0.49 -5.10
N ARG A 146 23.74 -1.09 -4.62
CA ARG A 146 24.37 -0.66 -3.36
C ARG A 146 25.10 0.68 -3.46
N LEU A 147 25.38 1.17 -4.67
CA LEU A 147 25.88 2.53 -4.92
C LEU A 147 24.69 3.52 -4.91
N VAL A 148 24.13 3.78 -3.74
CA VAL A 148 22.93 4.63 -3.57
C VAL A 148 23.10 6.04 -4.13
N SER A 149 24.36 6.51 -4.35
CA SER A 149 24.66 7.79 -5.00
C SER A 149 24.29 7.84 -6.47
N ASP A 150 24.22 6.70 -7.11
CA ASP A 150 24.02 6.57 -8.55
C ASP A 150 22.54 6.41 -8.93
N TRP A 151 21.67 6.22 -7.93
CA TRP A 151 20.23 6.24 -8.13
C TRP A 151 19.75 7.62 -8.55
N THR A 152 18.89 7.69 -9.58
CA THR A 152 18.39 8.96 -10.14
C THR A 152 16.88 9.03 -10.05
N PHE A 153 16.34 10.19 -9.64
CA PHE A 153 14.90 10.40 -9.52
C PHE A 153 14.34 11.02 -10.80
N HIS A 154 13.31 10.36 -11.36
CA HIS A 154 12.57 10.80 -12.53
C HIS A 154 11.13 11.11 -12.13
N ARG A 155 10.71 12.36 -12.35
CA ARG A 155 9.34 12.81 -12.04
C ARG A 155 8.41 12.42 -13.19
N LEU A 156 7.25 11.82 -12.86
CA LEU A 156 6.24 11.40 -13.84
C LEU A 156 5.02 12.33 -13.81
N TYR A 157 4.57 12.73 -12.62
CA TYR A 157 3.28 13.39 -12.42
C TYR A 157 3.33 14.37 -11.25
N ASP A 158 2.67 15.53 -11.37
CA ASP A 158 2.53 16.51 -10.30
C ASP A 158 1.33 16.17 -9.42
N ALA A 159 1.58 15.82 -8.17
CA ALA A 159 0.58 15.38 -7.22
C ALA A 159 0.39 16.37 -6.06
N GLY A 160 -0.80 16.36 -5.47
CA GLY A 160 -1.08 17.10 -4.25
C GLY A 160 -0.78 16.29 -2.98
N TRP A 161 -1.26 15.06 -2.91
CA TRP A 161 -1.01 14.13 -1.81
C TRP A 161 -1.36 12.70 -2.24
N ILE A 162 -0.36 11.93 -2.57
CA ILE A 162 -0.53 10.53 -2.94
C ILE A 162 -0.88 9.70 -1.70
N MET A 163 -1.97 8.93 -1.80
CA MET A 163 -2.42 8.01 -0.76
C MET A 163 -2.16 6.55 -1.14
N THR A 164 -2.24 6.22 -2.43
CA THR A 164 -1.90 4.89 -2.95
C THR A 164 -1.24 5.00 -4.32
N ILE A 165 -0.31 4.12 -4.57
CA ILE A 165 0.19 3.75 -5.90
C ILE A 165 0.05 2.23 -5.99
N ASP A 166 -0.62 1.75 -7.03
CA ASP A 166 -0.77 0.33 -7.32
C ASP A 166 -0.33 0.06 -8.75
N ALA A 167 0.41 -1.02 -8.99
CA ALA A 167 0.99 -1.34 -10.30
C ALA A 167 0.19 -2.45 -10.97
N HIS A 168 -0.50 -2.13 -12.07
CA HIS A 168 -1.34 -3.03 -12.85
C HIS A 168 -1.23 -2.75 -14.33
N ASP A 169 -1.32 -3.78 -15.16
CA ASP A 169 -1.48 -3.65 -16.61
C ASP A 169 -2.93 -3.27 -16.93
N VAL A 170 -3.23 -1.96 -16.92
CA VAL A 170 -4.60 -1.46 -17.06
C VAL A 170 -5.11 -1.53 -18.49
N ASP A 171 -4.28 -1.40 -19.52
CA ASP A 171 -4.74 -1.43 -20.90
C ASP A 171 -4.47 -2.75 -21.62
N GLY A 172 -3.78 -3.68 -20.98
CA GLY A 172 -3.54 -5.03 -21.48
C GLY A 172 -2.39 -5.11 -22.49
N ASP A 173 -1.45 -4.14 -22.47
CA ASP A 173 -0.31 -4.10 -23.40
C ASP A 173 0.91 -4.88 -22.90
N GLY A 174 0.88 -5.35 -21.65
CA GLY A 174 1.91 -6.18 -21.02
C GLY A 174 2.91 -5.39 -20.17
N ASP A 175 2.81 -4.07 -20.12
CA ASP A 175 3.62 -3.21 -19.26
C ASP A 175 2.78 -2.76 -18.04
N ALA A 176 3.36 -2.75 -16.84
CA ALA A 176 2.62 -2.32 -15.67
C ALA A 176 2.46 -0.79 -15.63
N ASP A 177 1.22 -0.34 -15.50
CA ASP A 177 0.80 1.04 -15.29
C ASP A 177 0.73 1.37 -13.80
N LEU A 178 0.45 2.64 -13.47
CA LEU A 178 0.28 3.07 -12.08
C LEU A 178 -1.14 3.58 -11.86
N VAL A 179 -1.92 2.86 -11.06
CA VAL A 179 -3.20 3.35 -10.54
C VAL A 179 -2.94 4.16 -9.27
N VAL A 180 -3.38 5.42 -9.24
CA VAL A 180 -3.05 6.32 -8.13
C VAL A 180 -4.27 7.01 -7.55
N SER A 181 -4.28 7.18 -6.21
CA SER A 181 -5.19 8.09 -5.52
C SER A 181 -4.42 9.36 -5.08
N ASP A 182 -4.84 10.51 -5.64
CA ASP A 182 -4.31 11.83 -5.28
C ASP A 182 -5.37 12.58 -4.48
N ARG A 183 -5.09 12.79 -3.20
CA ARG A 183 -6.05 13.31 -2.23
C ARG A 183 -6.33 14.80 -2.38
N PHE A 184 -5.33 15.60 -2.75
CA PHE A 184 -5.43 17.05 -2.77
C PHE A 184 -4.91 17.69 -4.05
N GLY A 185 -5.28 18.96 -4.23
CA GLY A 185 -4.77 19.79 -5.30
C GLY A 185 -5.65 19.81 -6.54
N LYS A 186 -5.13 20.33 -7.62
CA LYS A 186 -5.87 20.46 -8.90
C LYS A 186 -6.13 19.11 -9.56
N SER A 187 -5.30 18.16 -9.23
CA SER A 187 -5.29 16.80 -9.77
C SER A 187 -5.96 15.78 -8.86
N ALA A 188 -6.60 16.22 -7.75
CA ALA A 188 -7.29 15.33 -6.82
C ALA A 188 -8.29 14.41 -7.52
N GLY A 189 -8.26 13.13 -7.13
CA GLY A 189 -9.10 12.06 -7.67
C GLY A 189 -8.33 10.77 -7.87
N VAL A 190 -8.98 9.81 -8.53
CA VAL A 190 -8.41 8.52 -8.92
C VAL A 190 -8.11 8.53 -10.41
N LYS A 191 -6.95 8.03 -10.80
CA LYS A 191 -6.47 7.98 -12.18
C LYS A 191 -5.47 6.86 -12.36
N TRP A 192 -5.14 6.58 -13.62
CA TRP A 192 -3.99 5.76 -13.93
C TRP A 192 -3.03 6.51 -14.86
N LEU A 193 -1.76 6.15 -14.76
CA LEU A 193 -0.67 6.68 -15.57
C LEU A 193 -0.20 5.55 -16.47
N GLU A 194 -0.44 5.70 -17.77
CA GLU A 194 -0.08 4.75 -18.82
C GLU A 194 1.45 4.71 -18.97
N ASN A 195 2.03 3.53 -18.78
CA ASN A 195 3.43 3.26 -18.98
C ASN A 195 3.72 3.26 -20.49
N PRO A 196 4.66 4.04 -20.99
CA PRO A 196 4.99 4.04 -22.43
C PRO A 196 5.81 2.80 -22.86
N GLY A 197 5.94 1.80 -22.00
CA GLY A 197 6.74 0.60 -22.18
C GLY A 197 8.25 0.82 -22.06
N VAL A 198 9.01 -0.25 -21.94
CA VAL A 198 10.46 -0.20 -21.72
C VAL A 198 11.18 0.65 -22.77
N GLU A 199 10.83 0.51 -24.07
CA GLU A 199 11.39 1.33 -25.14
C GLU A 199 11.03 2.82 -24.97
N GLY A 200 9.76 3.10 -24.64
CA GLY A 200 9.28 4.47 -24.44
C GLY A 200 9.93 5.15 -23.24
N VAL A 201 10.10 4.42 -22.13
CA VAL A 201 10.84 4.91 -20.94
C VAL A 201 12.29 5.20 -21.31
N GLY A 202 12.95 4.31 -22.04
CA GLY A 202 14.34 4.50 -22.53
C GLY A 202 14.51 5.71 -23.44
N GLU A 203 13.49 6.05 -24.22
CA GLU A 203 13.44 7.26 -25.06
C GLU A 203 13.00 8.53 -24.32
N GLY A 204 12.63 8.41 -23.04
CA GLY A 204 12.14 9.53 -22.23
C GLY A 204 10.72 9.98 -22.58
N ARG A 205 9.88 9.08 -23.10
CA ARG A 205 8.45 9.39 -23.36
C ARG A 205 7.74 9.68 -22.06
N THR A 206 6.77 10.59 -22.12
CA THR A 206 5.96 10.98 -20.97
C THR A 206 4.88 9.93 -20.70
N TRP A 207 4.71 9.53 -19.47
CA TRP A 207 3.57 8.74 -19.01
C TRP A 207 2.27 9.55 -19.21
N LYS A 208 1.25 8.90 -19.71
CA LYS A 208 0.00 9.57 -20.05
C LYS A 208 -1.02 9.39 -18.94
N GLU A 209 -1.63 10.49 -18.50
CA GLU A 209 -2.64 10.51 -17.46
C GLU A 209 -4.03 10.19 -18.00
N HIS A 210 -4.74 9.25 -17.36
CA HIS A 210 -6.12 8.89 -17.65
C HIS A 210 -6.96 8.97 -16.38
N PRO A 211 -8.05 9.78 -16.38
CA PRO A 211 -8.92 9.86 -15.21
C PRO A 211 -9.78 8.60 -15.08
N ILE A 212 -9.91 8.07 -13.84
CA ILE A 212 -10.86 7.04 -13.48
C ILE A 212 -12.10 7.67 -12.83
N GLY A 213 -11.92 8.46 -11.76
CA GLY A 213 -13.05 9.08 -11.09
C GLY A 213 -12.69 9.98 -9.91
N SER A 214 -13.66 10.31 -9.07
CA SER A 214 -13.54 11.12 -7.84
C SER A 214 -12.86 12.47 -8.03
N LYS A 215 -12.98 13.10 -9.21
CA LYS A 215 -12.33 14.38 -9.50
C LYS A 215 -12.69 15.45 -8.47
N GLY A 216 -11.67 15.99 -7.81
CA GLY A 216 -11.81 17.04 -6.79
C GLY A 216 -12.29 16.55 -5.41
N LYS A 217 -12.45 15.25 -5.20
CA LYS A 217 -12.75 14.66 -3.88
C LYS A 217 -11.47 14.35 -3.11
N GLU A 218 -11.57 14.36 -1.79
CA GLU A 218 -10.49 13.88 -0.90
C GLU A 218 -10.50 12.34 -0.85
N VAL A 219 -9.96 11.73 -1.91
CA VAL A 219 -9.78 10.27 -1.97
C VAL A 219 -8.73 9.81 -0.97
N MET A 220 -8.93 8.62 -0.44
CA MET A 220 -8.00 7.97 0.47
C MET A 220 -7.35 6.77 -0.22
N PHE A 221 -7.15 5.68 0.50
CA PHE A 221 -6.55 4.49 -0.09
C PHE A 221 -7.49 3.85 -1.12
N LEU A 222 -6.90 3.23 -2.14
CA LEU A 222 -7.58 2.45 -3.16
C LEU A 222 -7.05 1.00 -3.21
N GLN A 223 -7.83 0.15 -3.86
CA GLN A 223 -7.46 -1.21 -4.26
C GLN A 223 -7.91 -1.45 -5.70
N VAL A 224 -7.21 -2.32 -6.39
CA VAL A 224 -7.56 -2.82 -7.72
C VAL A 224 -7.98 -4.30 -7.59
N ALA A 225 -9.15 -4.66 -8.11
CA ALA A 225 -9.66 -6.02 -8.12
C ALA A 225 -10.86 -6.14 -9.06
N ASP A 226 -11.07 -7.32 -9.63
CA ASP A 226 -12.28 -7.68 -10.36
C ASP A 226 -13.43 -7.94 -9.36
N LEU A 227 -14.20 -6.89 -9.03
CA LEU A 227 -15.19 -6.94 -7.97
C LEU A 227 -16.49 -7.65 -8.40
N ASP A 228 -16.85 -7.59 -9.67
CA ASP A 228 -18.07 -8.21 -10.22
C ASP A 228 -17.82 -9.49 -11.03
N ALA A 229 -16.59 -9.96 -11.05
CA ALA A 229 -16.13 -11.17 -11.74
C ALA A 229 -16.41 -11.15 -13.26
N ASP A 230 -16.30 -9.96 -13.90
CA ASP A 230 -16.46 -9.82 -15.34
C ASP A 230 -15.13 -10.01 -16.13
N GLY A 231 -14.03 -10.23 -15.44
CA GLY A 231 -12.69 -10.45 -15.99
C GLY A 231 -11.90 -9.16 -16.23
N LEU A 232 -12.43 -8.00 -15.83
CA LEU A 232 -11.75 -6.71 -15.88
C LEU A 232 -11.52 -6.22 -14.44
N GLU A 233 -10.29 -5.86 -14.12
CA GLU A 233 -10.00 -5.29 -12.82
C GLU A 233 -10.59 -3.89 -12.65
N ASP A 234 -11.35 -3.71 -11.59
CA ASP A 234 -11.98 -2.48 -11.17
C ASP A 234 -11.09 -1.70 -10.20
N VAL A 235 -11.50 -0.50 -9.86
CA VAL A 235 -10.87 0.29 -8.79
C VAL A 235 -11.91 0.61 -7.72
N ILE A 236 -11.56 0.39 -6.46
CA ILE A 236 -12.39 0.77 -5.33
C ILE A 236 -11.59 1.65 -4.37
N CYS A 237 -12.19 2.72 -3.84
CA CYS A 237 -11.53 3.61 -2.88
C CYS A 237 -12.48 4.09 -1.80
N THR A 238 -11.92 4.50 -0.66
CA THR A 238 -12.64 5.30 0.33
C THR A 238 -12.35 6.79 0.12
N ASN A 239 -13.21 7.64 0.67
CA ASN A 239 -12.97 9.08 0.70
C ASN A 239 -13.35 9.72 2.05
N ARG A 240 -12.93 10.95 2.26
CA ARG A 240 -13.08 11.67 3.53
C ARG A 240 -14.51 12.14 3.83
N ASN A 241 -15.41 12.07 2.86
CA ASN A 241 -16.81 12.47 3.06
C ASN A 241 -17.72 11.32 3.53
N GLY A 242 -17.14 10.17 3.88
CA GLY A 242 -17.88 9.01 4.38
C GLY A 242 -18.49 8.15 3.27
N GLU A 243 -17.87 8.11 2.12
CA GLU A 243 -18.26 7.26 0.99
C GLU A 243 -17.13 6.30 0.63
N MET A 244 -17.52 5.18 0.06
CA MET A 244 -16.71 4.26 -0.72
C MET A 244 -17.18 4.38 -2.17
N GLU A 245 -16.27 4.44 -3.12
CA GLU A 245 -16.59 4.51 -4.54
C GLU A 245 -15.94 3.34 -5.27
N TRP A 246 -16.76 2.62 -6.01
CA TRP A 246 -16.34 1.57 -6.93
C TRP A 246 -16.44 2.11 -8.36
N PHE A 247 -15.32 2.04 -9.07
CA PHE A 247 -15.19 2.38 -10.47
C PHE A 247 -15.11 1.10 -11.25
N ARG A 248 -16.26 0.66 -11.78
CA ARG A 248 -16.38 -0.50 -12.62
C ARG A 248 -15.73 -0.21 -13.98
N ARG A 249 -14.79 -1.05 -14.38
CA ARG A 249 -14.15 -0.97 -15.69
C ARG A 249 -15.08 -1.55 -16.75
N LEU A 250 -15.30 -0.82 -17.86
CA LEU A 250 -16.24 -1.21 -18.90
C LEU A 250 -15.59 -1.73 -20.18
N GLU A 251 -14.27 -1.63 -20.29
CA GLU A 251 -13.51 -2.10 -21.47
C GLU A 251 -12.05 -2.39 -21.12
N ALA A 252 -11.43 -3.29 -21.89
CA ALA A 252 -10.05 -3.74 -21.68
C ALA A 252 -9.01 -2.62 -21.80
N GLY A 253 -9.26 -1.54 -22.53
CA GLY A 253 -8.31 -0.42 -22.67
C GLY A 253 -8.32 0.59 -21.53
N GLY A 254 -9.07 0.35 -20.43
CA GLY A 254 -9.03 1.20 -19.23
C GLY A 254 -9.51 2.64 -19.40
N LEU A 255 -10.20 2.98 -20.51
CA LEU A 255 -10.61 4.36 -20.80
C LEU A 255 -12.07 4.67 -20.41
N LYS A 256 -12.86 3.65 -20.07
CA LYS A 256 -14.28 3.82 -19.68
C LYS A 256 -14.57 3.14 -18.35
N TRP A 257 -15.10 3.94 -17.44
CA TRP A 257 -15.42 3.55 -16.07
C TRP A 257 -16.84 3.98 -15.71
N GLU A 258 -17.55 3.14 -14.97
CA GLU A 258 -18.83 3.46 -14.36
C GLU A 258 -18.63 3.64 -12.84
N THR A 259 -19.19 4.70 -12.27
CA THR A 259 -19.01 4.99 -10.84
C THR A 259 -20.23 4.59 -10.03
N HIS A 260 -20.01 3.75 -9.01
CA HIS A 260 -20.98 3.43 -7.97
C HIS A 260 -20.49 3.99 -6.64
N ALA A 261 -21.38 4.67 -5.89
CA ALA A 261 -21.04 5.27 -4.62
C ALA A 261 -21.92 4.69 -3.49
N PHE A 262 -21.26 4.30 -2.40
CA PHE A 262 -21.88 3.69 -1.23
C PHE A 262 -21.52 4.50 0.02
N ARG A 263 -22.42 4.52 1.01
CA ARG A 263 -22.07 5.07 2.33
C ARG A 263 -21.20 4.08 3.08
N LEU A 264 -20.19 4.61 3.76
CA LEU A 264 -19.39 3.82 4.69
C LEU A 264 -20.27 3.27 5.81
N PRO A 265 -19.95 2.09 6.35
CA PRO A 265 -20.75 1.46 7.40
C PRO A 265 -20.85 2.33 8.64
N PHE A 266 -21.93 2.13 9.39
CA PHE A 266 -22.20 2.77 10.69
C PHE A 266 -22.29 4.31 10.64
N GLY A 267 -22.42 4.91 9.45
CA GLY A 267 -22.53 6.37 9.28
C GLY A 267 -21.25 7.14 9.62
N LEU A 268 -20.09 6.49 9.60
CA LEU A 268 -18.81 7.11 9.91
C LEU A 268 -18.41 8.09 8.80
N PRO A 269 -17.99 9.30 9.16
CA PRO A 269 -17.81 10.38 8.18
C PRO A 269 -16.47 10.36 7.45
N HIS A 270 -15.49 9.55 7.88
CA HIS A 270 -14.12 9.63 7.40
C HIS A 270 -13.57 8.27 7.06
N GLY A 271 -13.65 7.88 5.78
CA GLY A 271 -12.95 6.70 5.27
C GLY A 271 -11.43 6.85 5.36
N LYS A 272 -10.76 5.72 5.54
CA LYS A 272 -9.31 5.61 5.53
C LYS A 272 -8.88 4.59 4.49
N SER A 273 -8.69 3.35 4.85
CA SER A 273 -8.25 2.28 3.96
C SER A 273 -9.38 1.32 3.64
N LEU A 274 -9.17 0.52 2.62
CA LEU A 274 -9.95 -0.67 2.35
C LEU A 274 -9.02 -1.77 1.80
N ALA A 275 -9.47 -2.99 1.92
CA ALA A 275 -8.88 -4.15 1.26
C ALA A 275 -10.01 -5.06 0.75
N VAL A 276 -9.74 -5.82 -0.29
CA VAL A 276 -10.72 -6.66 -0.97
C VAL A 276 -10.25 -8.11 -1.01
N GLY A 277 -11.17 -9.04 -0.77
CA GLY A 277 -10.90 -10.48 -0.77
C GLY A 277 -12.14 -11.26 -0.38
N ASP A 278 -12.16 -12.56 -0.65
CA ASP A 278 -13.25 -13.46 -0.25
C ASP A 278 -13.08 -13.86 1.23
N ILE A 279 -13.65 -13.04 2.13
CA ILE A 279 -13.51 -13.20 3.58
C ILE A 279 -14.37 -14.37 4.10
N ASN A 280 -15.54 -14.57 3.49
CA ASN A 280 -16.50 -15.56 3.94
C ASN A 280 -16.45 -16.89 3.17
N LEU A 281 -15.53 -17.01 2.21
CA LEU A 281 -15.30 -18.17 1.36
C LEU A 281 -16.55 -18.54 0.52
N ASP A 282 -17.35 -17.54 0.09
CA ASP A 282 -18.51 -17.74 -0.76
C ASP A 282 -18.21 -17.62 -2.26
N GLY A 283 -16.97 -17.33 -2.62
CA GLY A 283 -16.48 -17.17 -3.99
C GLY A 283 -16.68 -15.78 -4.57
N LYS A 284 -17.10 -14.80 -3.76
CA LYS A 284 -17.23 -13.39 -4.15
C LYS A 284 -16.21 -12.52 -3.41
N VAL A 285 -15.87 -11.40 -4.02
CA VAL A 285 -14.97 -10.43 -3.41
C VAL A 285 -15.74 -9.57 -2.42
N ASP A 286 -15.37 -9.64 -1.14
CA ASP A 286 -15.86 -8.78 -0.07
C ASP A 286 -14.96 -7.54 0.09
N VAL A 287 -15.39 -6.59 0.93
CA VAL A 287 -14.61 -5.40 1.27
C VAL A 287 -14.43 -5.30 2.78
N VAL A 288 -13.20 -5.13 3.24
CA VAL A 288 -12.91 -4.68 4.60
C VAL A 288 -12.49 -3.22 4.55
N SER A 289 -13.13 -2.36 5.33
CA SER A 289 -12.83 -0.93 5.34
C SER A 289 -12.44 -0.45 6.74
N THR A 290 -11.52 0.54 6.78
CA THR A 290 -11.19 1.26 8.01
C THR A 290 -11.66 2.70 7.95
N ASN A 291 -11.85 3.27 9.13
CA ASN A 291 -12.37 4.61 9.29
C ASN A 291 -11.61 5.35 10.40
N ARG A 292 -11.75 6.67 10.40
CA ARG A 292 -11.46 7.50 11.55
C ARG A 292 -12.77 7.86 12.24
N GLY A 293 -12.97 7.39 13.47
CA GLY A 293 -14.11 7.72 14.31
C GLY A 293 -13.74 8.55 15.54
N GLN A 294 -14.73 8.84 16.38
CA GLN A 294 -14.53 9.29 17.75
C GLN A 294 -14.86 8.11 18.67
N GLU A 295 -14.11 7.92 19.74
CA GLU A 295 -14.37 6.83 20.67
C GLU A 295 -15.75 6.98 21.36
N PRO A 296 -16.50 5.89 21.57
CA PRO A 296 -16.26 4.53 21.08
C PRO A 296 -16.71 4.39 19.62
N ALA A 297 -15.79 4.15 18.72
CA ALA A 297 -16.06 4.05 17.29
C ALA A 297 -15.84 2.62 16.75
N ARG A 298 -16.71 2.23 15.83
CA ARG A 298 -16.59 0.98 15.06
C ARG A 298 -15.74 1.27 13.83
N CYS A 299 -14.42 1.15 13.95
CA CYS A 299 -13.51 1.67 12.95
C CYS A 299 -13.04 0.66 11.91
N VAL A 300 -13.32 -0.63 12.09
CA VAL A 300 -12.99 -1.69 11.12
C VAL A 300 -14.25 -2.48 10.83
N ALA A 301 -14.62 -2.57 9.56
CA ALA A 301 -15.85 -3.23 9.12
C ALA A 301 -15.60 -4.13 7.94
N TRP A 302 -16.15 -5.34 8.01
CA TRP A 302 -16.32 -6.22 6.87
C TRP A 302 -17.67 -5.97 6.21
N GLN A 303 -17.69 -5.91 4.88
CA GLN A 303 -18.86 -5.62 4.05
C GLN A 303 -18.97 -6.64 2.93
N THR A 304 -20.16 -7.23 2.79
CA THR A 304 -20.50 -8.18 1.74
C THR A 304 -21.76 -7.76 1.00
N TRP A 305 -22.00 -8.33 -0.16
CA TRP A 305 -23.18 -8.09 -1.01
C TRP A 305 -23.77 -9.43 -1.51
N SER A 306 -25.06 -9.45 -1.83
CA SER A 306 -25.75 -10.71 -2.19
C SER A 306 -25.78 -10.97 -3.69
N ASP A 307 -26.32 -10.04 -4.49
CA ASP A 307 -26.59 -10.28 -5.92
C ASP A 307 -25.61 -9.57 -6.84
N SER A 308 -25.29 -8.33 -6.58
CA SER A 308 -24.35 -7.51 -7.35
C SER A 308 -23.62 -6.51 -6.46
N PRO A 309 -22.32 -6.27 -6.69
CA PRO A 309 -21.61 -5.21 -5.97
C PRO A 309 -22.17 -3.81 -6.25
N GLY A 310 -22.93 -3.62 -7.36
CA GLY A 310 -23.65 -2.40 -7.67
C GLY A 310 -24.91 -2.15 -6.84
N ASP A 311 -25.36 -3.14 -6.06
CA ASP A 311 -26.53 -3.02 -5.22
C ASP A 311 -26.26 -2.11 -4.02
N LYS A 312 -27.27 -1.33 -3.61
CA LYS A 312 -27.12 -0.43 -2.47
C LYS A 312 -27.22 -1.10 -1.10
N ASN A 313 -27.50 -2.40 -1.07
CA ASN A 313 -27.80 -3.17 0.15
C ASN A 313 -26.60 -4.04 0.56
N TRP A 314 -25.47 -3.42 0.80
CA TRP A 314 -24.33 -4.11 1.40
C TRP A 314 -24.60 -4.41 2.87
N VAL A 315 -24.29 -5.61 3.30
CA VAL A 315 -24.34 -6.02 4.71
C VAL A 315 -23.01 -5.70 5.35
N SER A 316 -23.04 -4.99 6.47
CA SER A 316 -21.82 -4.56 7.17
C SER A 316 -21.76 -5.19 8.57
N THR A 317 -20.62 -5.78 8.89
CA THR A 317 -20.30 -6.38 10.18
C THR A 317 -19.16 -5.62 10.83
N ASP A 318 -19.33 -5.22 12.09
CA ASP A 318 -18.27 -4.62 12.90
C ASP A 318 -17.31 -5.72 13.37
N ILE A 319 -16.05 -5.66 12.96
CA ILE A 319 -15.01 -6.59 13.39
C ILE A 319 -13.97 -5.92 14.30
N GLY A 320 -13.91 -4.59 14.32
CA GLY A 320 -12.96 -3.80 15.10
C GLY A 320 -13.37 -3.55 16.54
N GLY A 321 -14.66 -3.64 16.85
CA GLY A 321 -15.19 -3.31 18.16
C GLY A 321 -15.02 -1.82 18.53
N THR A 322 -14.74 -1.54 19.81
CA THR A 322 -14.67 -0.17 20.34
C THR A 322 -13.26 0.29 20.74
N THR A 323 -12.23 -0.49 20.42
CA THR A 323 -10.83 -0.18 20.76
C THR A 323 -10.17 0.55 19.60
N GLY A 324 -9.53 1.69 19.88
CA GLY A 324 -8.88 2.53 18.88
C GLY A 324 -9.82 3.51 18.18
N ALA A 325 -9.27 4.52 17.53
CA ALA A 325 -10.03 5.62 16.93
C ALA A 325 -9.69 5.89 15.47
N LYS A 326 -8.55 5.42 14.96
CA LYS A 326 -8.09 5.65 13.59
C LYS A 326 -7.23 4.49 13.13
N PHE A 327 -7.78 3.68 12.26
CA PHE A 327 -7.06 2.58 11.65
C PHE A 327 -6.62 2.96 10.23
N ASP A 328 -5.38 2.68 9.91
CA ASP A 328 -4.79 3.04 8.63
C ASP A 328 -4.78 1.85 7.66
N LEU A 329 -3.69 1.61 6.97
CA LEU A 329 -3.59 0.60 5.93
C LEU A 329 -4.05 -0.79 6.41
N ILE A 330 -4.82 -1.48 5.56
CA ILE A 330 -5.26 -2.86 5.76
C ILE A 330 -4.48 -3.78 4.82
N GLU A 331 -4.12 -4.97 5.33
CA GLU A 331 -3.72 -6.13 4.53
C GLU A 331 -4.68 -7.29 4.85
N LEU A 332 -5.09 -8.03 3.82
CA LEU A 332 -5.82 -9.30 3.95
C LEU A 332 -4.86 -10.43 3.65
N VAL A 333 -4.58 -11.25 4.64
CA VAL A 333 -3.59 -12.33 4.55
C VAL A 333 -4.03 -13.52 5.41
N ASP A 334 -3.77 -14.72 4.98
CA ASP A 334 -3.84 -15.92 5.82
C ASP A 334 -2.61 -15.93 6.74
N LEU A 335 -2.75 -15.36 7.95
CA LEU A 335 -1.63 -15.11 8.83
C LEU A 335 -1.25 -16.32 9.66
N ASP A 336 -2.21 -17.17 9.99
CA ASP A 336 -2.00 -18.37 10.79
C ASP A 336 -1.95 -19.67 9.97
N GLY A 337 -2.17 -19.58 8.66
CA GLY A 337 -2.01 -20.69 7.74
C GLY A 337 -3.18 -21.68 7.75
N ASP A 338 -4.38 -21.23 8.14
CA ASP A 338 -5.57 -22.08 8.22
C ASP A 338 -6.41 -22.08 6.93
N GLY A 339 -6.10 -21.19 5.98
CA GLY A 339 -6.66 -21.14 4.64
C GLY A 339 -7.86 -20.20 4.49
N ASP A 340 -8.07 -19.29 5.43
CA ASP A 340 -8.95 -18.14 5.27
C ASP A 340 -8.17 -16.81 5.40
N LEU A 341 -8.78 -15.69 5.00
CA LEU A 341 -8.13 -14.38 5.03
C LEU A 341 -8.40 -13.67 6.35
N ASP A 342 -7.34 -13.33 7.06
CA ASP A 342 -7.37 -12.48 8.23
C ASP A 342 -7.24 -11.00 7.87
N VAL A 343 -7.56 -10.14 8.82
CA VAL A 343 -7.42 -8.69 8.67
C VAL A 343 -6.29 -8.18 9.54
N ILE A 344 -5.29 -7.56 8.93
CA ILE A 344 -4.22 -6.87 9.64
C ILE A 344 -4.31 -5.37 9.34
N THR A 345 -4.22 -4.55 10.38
CA THR A 345 -4.20 -3.09 10.26
C THR A 345 -3.40 -2.46 11.40
N CYS A 346 -3.17 -1.16 11.35
CA CYS A 346 -2.48 -0.44 12.42
C CYS A 346 -3.33 0.72 12.94
N GLU A 347 -3.27 0.94 14.25
CA GLU A 347 -3.94 2.07 14.89
C GLU A 347 -2.94 3.21 15.13
N GLU A 348 -3.29 4.41 14.68
CA GLU A 348 -2.38 5.54 14.53
C GLU A 348 -2.49 6.58 15.65
N VAL A 349 -3.68 6.79 16.24
CA VAL A 349 -3.92 7.90 17.18
C VAL A 349 -3.63 7.51 18.62
N ALA A 350 -4.10 6.34 19.04
CA ALA A 350 -3.86 5.85 20.39
C ALA A 350 -2.54 5.09 20.53
N ASN A 351 -1.75 4.99 19.44
CA ASN A 351 -0.45 4.29 19.39
C ASN A 351 -0.54 2.84 19.87
N LEU A 352 -1.62 2.15 19.52
CA LEU A 352 -1.86 0.77 19.95
C LEU A 352 -1.06 -0.24 19.12
N GLY A 353 -0.55 0.18 17.95
CA GLY A 353 0.30 -0.64 17.10
C GLY A 353 -0.47 -1.42 16.04
N VAL A 354 0.01 -2.64 15.74
CA VAL A 354 -0.58 -3.52 14.73
C VAL A 354 -1.65 -4.39 15.38
N PHE A 355 -2.80 -4.50 14.71
CA PHE A 355 -3.92 -5.34 15.09
C PHE A 355 -4.07 -6.46 14.07
N TRP A 356 -4.28 -7.66 14.56
CA TRP A 356 -4.70 -8.81 13.84
C TRP A 356 -6.11 -9.21 14.29
N TYR A 357 -7.03 -9.25 13.35
CA TYR A 357 -8.37 -9.79 13.53
C TYR A 357 -8.41 -11.13 12.81
N GLU A 358 -8.31 -12.19 13.59
CA GLU A 358 -8.40 -13.56 13.13
C GLU A 358 -9.79 -13.82 12.56
N ASN A 359 -9.85 -14.40 11.37
CA ASN A 359 -11.09 -14.89 10.77
C ASN A 359 -11.43 -16.25 11.40
N PRO A 360 -12.60 -16.42 12.01
CA PRO A 360 -12.92 -17.66 12.72
C PRO A 360 -13.59 -18.72 11.84
N LEU A 361 -13.50 -18.65 10.52
CA LEU A 361 -14.20 -19.59 9.63
C LEU A 361 -13.52 -20.95 9.58
N ARG A 362 -12.24 -21.05 9.84
CA ARG A 362 -11.47 -22.30 9.87
C ARG A 362 -10.61 -22.47 11.11
#